data_49a7fb61a9b50180de35973ac9820eb0
#
_entry.id   49a7fb61a9b50180de35973ac9820eb0
#
_cell.length_a   1.000
_cell.length_b   1.000
_cell.length_c   1.000
_cell.angle_alpha   90.00
_cell.angle_beta   90.00
_cell.angle_gamma   90.00
#
_symmetry.space_group_name_H-M   'P 1'
#
loop_
_entity.id
_entity.type
_entity.pdbx_description
1 polymer ?
#
loop_
_entity_poly.entity_id
_entity_poly.type
_entity_poly.pdbx_seq_one_letter_code
_entity_poly.pdbx_strand_id
1 'polypeptide(L)'
;LGDDCSIWYSAVLRSDVDAIRCGNRVNVQDCACIHQTGTMPCILEDDVSVGHGAIVHGATVRKGALIGMNATVLDKADIGEGAIIAAGAVVTHGTKVPAHEIWAGIPARKVKVCAPGQAEEFAKHYSGYIKDWYLKEDK
;
A
#
# COMPACT_ATOMS: atom_id res chain seq x y z
N LEU A 1 0.20 -3.33 13.79
CA LEU A 1 0.54 -4.23 12.67
C LEU A 1 -0.08 -5.60 12.91
N GLY A 2 -0.62 -6.20 11.86
CA GLY A 2 -1.06 -7.59 11.89
C GLY A 2 0.11 -8.58 11.75
N ASP A 3 -0.24 -9.86 11.50
CA ASP A 3 0.76 -10.93 11.36
C ASP A 3 1.47 -10.88 9.99
N ASP A 4 2.71 -11.35 9.96
CA ASP A 4 3.53 -11.48 8.75
C ASP A 4 3.70 -10.17 7.95
N CYS A 5 3.61 -9.02 8.62
CA CYS A 5 3.92 -7.73 8.01
C CYS A 5 5.42 -7.52 7.87
N SER A 6 5.84 -6.77 6.85
CA SER A 6 7.22 -6.38 6.67
C SER A 6 7.36 -4.89 6.36
N ILE A 7 8.21 -4.24 7.15
CA ILE A 7 8.56 -2.82 6.98
C ILE A 7 10.03 -2.78 6.57
N TRP A 8 10.29 -2.27 5.40
CA TRP A 8 11.60 -2.35 4.77
C TRP A 8 12.46 -1.12 5.07
N TYR A 9 13.66 -1.09 4.51
CA TYR A 9 14.69 -0.12 4.87
C TYR A 9 14.25 1.32 4.60
N SER A 10 14.45 2.18 5.60
CA SER A 10 14.11 3.60 5.55
C SER A 10 12.63 3.92 5.31
N ALA A 11 11.75 2.94 5.42
CA ALA A 11 10.32 3.20 5.44
C ALA A 11 9.93 3.88 6.76
N VAL A 12 8.98 4.81 6.68
CA VAL A 12 8.51 5.58 7.84
C VAL A 12 7.01 5.40 8.02
N LEU A 13 6.61 4.95 9.20
CA LEU A 13 5.22 4.93 9.66
C LEU A 13 5.11 5.89 10.83
N ARG A 14 4.61 7.10 10.58
CA ARG A 14 4.50 8.13 11.60
C ARG A 14 3.05 8.34 12.02
N SER A 15 2.72 7.88 13.22
CA SER A 15 1.36 7.89 13.77
C SER A 15 1.28 8.81 15.00
N ASP A 16 1.63 10.06 14.80
CA ASP A 16 1.70 11.07 15.86
C ASP A 16 0.38 11.83 16.07
N VAL A 17 -0.52 11.85 15.11
CA VAL A 17 -1.81 12.56 15.21
C VAL A 17 -3.02 11.65 15.17
N ASP A 18 -2.93 10.50 14.52
CA ASP A 18 -4.01 9.49 14.47
C ASP A 18 -3.39 8.11 14.26
N ALA A 19 -4.21 7.06 14.20
CA ALA A 19 -3.74 5.69 14.06
C ALA A 19 -3.29 5.35 12.64
N ILE A 20 -2.28 4.51 12.55
CA ILE A 20 -1.97 3.71 11.37
C ILE A 20 -2.32 2.26 11.72
N ARG A 21 -3.17 1.63 10.93
CA ARG A 21 -3.59 0.25 11.11
C ARG A 21 -3.23 -0.58 9.89
N CYS A 22 -2.44 -1.62 10.10
CA CYS A 22 -2.11 -2.57 9.06
C CYS A 22 -2.72 -3.93 9.41
N GLY A 23 -3.38 -4.55 8.46
CA GLY A 23 -3.84 -5.93 8.53
C GLY A 23 -2.68 -6.92 8.47
N ASN A 24 -2.97 -8.15 8.04
CA ASN A 24 -1.96 -9.20 7.93
C ASN A 24 -1.26 -9.15 6.56
N ARG A 25 0.01 -9.57 6.52
CA ARG A 25 0.82 -9.68 5.30
C ARG A 25 0.93 -8.38 4.50
N VAL A 26 0.89 -7.24 5.19
CA VAL A 26 1.13 -5.94 4.60
C VAL A 26 2.64 -5.74 4.44
N ASN A 27 3.08 -5.26 3.29
CA ASN A 27 4.47 -4.85 3.10
C ASN A 27 4.55 -3.36 2.79
N VAL A 28 5.43 -2.67 3.48
CA VAL A 28 5.76 -1.26 3.26
C VAL A 28 7.23 -1.22 2.86
N GLN A 29 7.46 -0.97 1.57
CA GLN A 29 8.77 -1.13 0.97
C GLN A 29 9.69 0.05 1.24
N ASP A 30 10.94 -0.10 0.83
CA ASP A 30 12.03 0.85 1.11
C ASP A 30 11.65 2.29 0.80
N CYS A 31 11.93 3.18 1.73
CA CYS A 31 11.70 4.63 1.62
C CYS A 31 10.23 5.06 1.48
N ALA A 32 9.27 4.17 1.63
CA ALA A 32 7.86 4.54 1.64
C ALA A 32 7.51 5.31 2.92
N CYS A 33 6.52 6.18 2.84
CA CYS A 33 6.07 6.96 3.98
C CYS A 33 4.56 6.82 4.18
N ILE A 34 4.15 6.38 5.37
CA ILE A 34 2.76 6.31 5.79
C ILE A 34 2.55 7.34 6.89
N HIS A 35 1.61 8.23 6.68
CA HIS A 35 1.27 9.28 7.64
C HIS A 35 -0.21 9.68 7.50
N GLN A 36 -0.70 10.50 8.40
CA GLN A 36 -2.08 11.00 8.36
C GLN A 36 -2.19 12.40 8.92
N THR A 37 -3.29 13.07 8.65
CA THR A 37 -3.69 14.30 9.31
C THR A 37 -4.76 14.04 10.38
N GLY A 38 -4.88 14.95 11.34
CA GLY A 38 -5.47 14.80 12.67
C GLY A 38 -6.91 14.26 12.82
N THR A 39 -7.57 13.80 11.76
CA THR A 39 -8.94 13.28 11.85
C THR A 39 -9.20 12.03 11.01
N MET A 40 -8.16 11.51 10.35
CA MET A 40 -8.33 10.38 9.44
C MET A 40 -7.20 9.38 9.64
N PRO A 41 -7.50 8.21 10.22
CA PRO A 41 -6.52 7.14 10.32
C PRO A 41 -6.07 6.67 8.93
N CYS A 42 -4.86 6.16 8.85
CA CYS A 42 -4.38 5.48 7.66
C CYS A 42 -4.61 3.97 7.82
N ILE A 43 -5.38 3.38 6.92
CA ILE A 43 -5.77 1.97 7.02
C ILE A 43 -5.24 1.22 5.81
N LEU A 44 -4.42 0.21 6.07
CA LEU A 44 -3.93 -0.74 5.09
C LEU A 44 -4.51 -2.11 5.45
N GLU A 45 -5.45 -2.62 4.66
CA GLU A 45 -6.06 -3.92 4.92
C GLU A 45 -5.10 -5.07 4.59
N ASP A 46 -5.53 -6.31 4.79
CA ASP A 46 -4.70 -7.49 4.54
C ASP A 46 -4.13 -7.51 3.12
N ASP A 47 -2.92 -8.06 2.97
CA ASP A 47 -2.27 -8.27 1.69
C ASP A 47 -2.00 -7.00 0.86
N VAL A 48 -2.00 -5.84 1.48
CA VAL A 48 -1.65 -4.57 0.82
C VAL A 48 -0.14 -4.47 0.63
N SER A 49 0.26 -4.03 -0.56
CA SER A 49 1.65 -3.73 -0.89
C SER A 49 1.83 -2.24 -1.16
N VAL A 50 2.78 -1.63 -0.46
CA VAL A 50 3.17 -0.23 -0.68
C VAL A 50 4.56 -0.19 -1.27
N GLY A 51 4.67 0.19 -2.52
CA GLY A 51 5.91 0.18 -3.31
C GLY A 51 6.97 1.16 -2.80
N HIS A 52 8.21 0.95 -3.24
CA HIS A 52 9.35 1.78 -2.87
C HIS A 52 9.06 3.27 -3.09
N GLY A 53 9.34 4.09 -2.08
CA GLY A 53 9.19 5.54 -2.16
C GLY A 53 7.75 6.05 -2.26
N ALA A 54 6.73 5.20 -2.16
CA ALA A 54 5.35 5.63 -2.21
C ALA A 54 4.95 6.37 -0.94
N ILE A 55 3.97 7.26 -1.07
CA ILE A 55 3.39 7.99 0.05
C ILE A 55 1.92 7.63 0.16
N VAL A 56 1.50 7.16 1.34
CA VAL A 56 0.08 6.96 1.67
C VAL A 56 -0.25 7.85 2.84
N HIS A 57 -1.10 8.83 2.61
CA HIS A 57 -1.38 9.89 3.57
C HIS A 57 -2.88 9.98 3.86
N GLY A 58 -3.30 9.60 5.07
CA GLY A 58 -4.68 9.70 5.51
C GLY A 58 -5.70 8.95 4.65
N ALA A 59 -5.31 7.84 4.06
CA ALA A 59 -6.12 7.09 3.10
C ALA A 59 -6.45 5.69 3.59
N THR A 60 -7.44 5.08 2.98
CA THR A 60 -7.79 3.67 3.16
C THR A 60 -7.38 2.89 1.93
N VAL A 61 -6.58 1.86 2.12
CA VAL A 61 -6.13 0.94 1.06
C VAL A 61 -6.71 -0.44 1.37
N ARG A 62 -7.61 -0.90 0.50
CA ARG A 62 -8.36 -2.12 0.73
C ARG A 62 -7.52 -3.36 0.42
N LYS A 63 -8.03 -4.49 0.88
CA LYS A 63 -7.38 -5.80 0.78
C LYS A 63 -6.76 -6.05 -0.59
N GLY A 64 -5.50 -6.50 -0.59
CA GLY A 64 -4.77 -6.93 -1.78
C GLY A 64 -4.40 -5.83 -2.78
N ALA A 65 -4.70 -4.57 -2.50
CA ALA A 65 -4.34 -3.47 -3.40
C ALA A 65 -2.83 -3.22 -3.42
N LEU A 66 -2.36 -2.72 -4.54
CA LEU A 66 -0.96 -2.35 -4.76
C LEU A 66 -0.83 -0.85 -5.00
N ILE A 67 -0.03 -0.20 -4.19
CA ILE A 67 0.42 1.17 -4.43
C ILE A 67 1.80 1.11 -5.08
N GLY A 68 1.90 1.52 -6.33
CA GLY A 68 3.13 1.45 -7.12
C GLY A 68 4.24 2.37 -6.62
N MET A 69 5.46 2.10 -7.06
CA MET A 69 6.66 2.87 -6.67
C MET A 69 6.47 4.36 -6.92
N ASN A 70 6.85 5.19 -5.93
CA ASN A 70 6.76 6.64 -5.98
C ASN A 70 5.35 7.21 -6.24
N ALA A 71 4.30 6.40 -6.10
CA ALA A 71 2.93 6.92 -6.15
C ALA A 71 2.61 7.70 -4.88
N THR A 72 1.70 8.64 -4.97
CA THR A 72 1.21 9.45 -3.85
C THR A 72 -0.30 9.28 -3.73
N VAL A 73 -0.76 8.84 -2.57
CA VAL A 73 -2.19 8.67 -2.26
C VAL A 73 -2.54 9.65 -1.16
N LEU A 74 -3.43 10.60 -1.46
CA LEU A 74 -3.75 11.70 -0.56
C LEU A 74 -4.97 11.41 0.32
N ASP A 75 -5.21 12.33 1.26
CA ASP A 75 -6.21 12.19 2.33
C ASP A 75 -7.60 11.82 1.82
N LYS A 76 -8.28 10.97 2.56
CA LYS A 76 -9.65 10.49 2.27
C LYS A 76 -9.78 9.71 0.96
N ALA A 77 -8.68 9.40 0.28
CA ALA A 77 -8.75 8.47 -0.84
C ALA A 77 -9.11 7.07 -0.33
N ASP A 78 -9.85 6.34 -1.14
CA ASP A 78 -10.26 4.96 -0.87
C ASP A 78 -9.85 4.10 -2.06
N ILE A 79 -8.83 3.29 -1.87
CA ILE A 79 -8.29 2.41 -2.91
C ILE A 79 -8.95 1.04 -2.77
N GLY A 80 -9.75 0.67 -3.75
CA GLY A 80 -10.56 -0.54 -3.72
C GLY A 80 -9.77 -1.83 -3.67
N GLU A 81 -10.42 -2.91 -3.26
CA GLU A 81 -9.84 -4.25 -3.16
C GLU A 81 -9.19 -4.66 -4.47
N GLY A 82 -7.95 -5.15 -4.40
CA GLY A 82 -7.21 -5.62 -5.57
C GLY A 82 -6.92 -4.56 -6.64
N ALA A 83 -7.12 -3.29 -6.35
CA ALA A 83 -6.78 -2.20 -7.27
C ALA A 83 -5.27 -1.98 -7.35
N ILE A 84 -4.81 -1.43 -8.45
CA ILE A 84 -3.41 -1.07 -8.67
C ILE A 84 -3.32 0.43 -8.96
N ILE A 85 -2.54 1.12 -8.15
CA ILE A 85 -2.10 2.48 -8.44
C ILE A 85 -0.72 2.38 -9.08
N ALA A 86 -0.60 2.81 -10.33
CA ALA A 86 0.63 2.70 -11.09
C ALA A 86 1.74 3.56 -10.50
N ALA A 87 2.98 3.19 -10.79
CA ALA A 87 4.16 3.94 -10.35
C ALA A 87 4.05 5.43 -10.75
N GLY A 88 4.41 6.31 -9.82
CA GLY A 88 4.42 7.75 -10.04
C GLY A 88 3.04 8.42 -10.14
N ALA A 89 1.95 7.69 -9.97
CA ALA A 89 0.62 8.27 -10.02
C ALA A 89 0.32 9.13 -8.77
N VAL A 90 -0.56 10.10 -8.91
CA VAL A 90 -1.07 10.89 -7.78
C VAL A 90 -2.58 10.71 -7.68
N VAL A 91 -3.01 10.00 -6.65
CA VAL A 91 -4.42 9.85 -6.29
C VAL A 91 -4.80 11.03 -5.39
N THR A 92 -5.63 11.91 -5.91
CA THR A 92 -5.98 13.15 -5.24
C THR A 92 -6.96 12.94 -4.08
N HIS A 93 -7.05 13.95 -3.22
CA HIS A 93 -7.92 13.93 -2.04
C HIS A 93 -9.33 13.42 -2.35
N GLY A 94 -9.83 12.50 -1.53
CA GLY A 94 -11.20 12.01 -1.61
C GLY A 94 -11.52 11.12 -2.82
N THR A 95 -10.53 10.76 -3.63
CA THR A 95 -10.74 9.91 -4.81
C THR A 95 -11.10 8.48 -4.37
N LYS A 96 -12.13 7.92 -4.98
CA LYS A 96 -12.50 6.51 -4.84
C LYS A 96 -12.05 5.73 -6.06
N VAL A 97 -11.13 4.81 -5.86
CA VAL A 97 -10.67 3.88 -6.89
C VAL A 97 -11.44 2.58 -6.72
N PRO A 98 -12.27 2.18 -7.69
CA PRO A 98 -13.02 0.93 -7.61
C PRO A 98 -12.12 -0.30 -7.51
N ALA A 99 -12.67 -1.38 -6.96
CA ALA A 99 -11.98 -2.65 -6.84
C ALA A 99 -11.49 -3.15 -8.21
N HIS A 100 -10.30 -3.76 -8.23
CA HIS A 100 -9.73 -4.43 -9.39
C HIS A 100 -9.50 -3.52 -10.61
N GLU A 101 -9.35 -2.24 -10.40
CA GLU A 101 -9.00 -1.29 -11.47
C GLU A 101 -7.54 -0.85 -11.37
N ILE A 102 -6.92 -0.58 -12.51
CA ILE A 102 -5.60 0.05 -12.60
C ILE A 102 -5.79 1.52 -12.91
N TRP A 103 -5.23 2.37 -12.05
CA TRP A 103 -5.23 3.82 -12.19
C TRP A 103 -3.82 4.36 -12.33
N ALA A 104 -3.60 5.31 -13.23
CA ALA A 104 -2.30 5.87 -13.52
C ALA A 104 -2.38 7.36 -13.82
N GLY A 105 -1.25 8.06 -13.73
CA GLY A 105 -1.09 9.45 -14.13
C GLY A 105 -1.27 10.45 -12.98
N ILE A 106 -1.19 11.73 -13.32
CA ILE A 106 -1.30 12.89 -12.41
C ILE A 106 -2.29 13.88 -13.02
N PRO A 107 -3.51 14.05 -12.48
CA PRO A 107 -4.13 13.21 -11.46
C PRO A 107 -4.43 11.80 -11.99
N ALA A 108 -4.42 10.82 -11.10
CA ALA A 108 -4.66 9.43 -11.49
C ALA A 108 -6.06 9.26 -12.10
N ARG A 109 -6.12 8.44 -13.16
CA ARG A 109 -7.36 8.08 -13.86
C ARG A 109 -7.33 6.60 -14.21
N LYS A 110 -8.51 6.01 -14.35
CA LYS A 110 -8.64 4.61 -14.76
C LYS A 110 -7.97 4.35 -16.11
N VAL A 111 -7.17 3.30 -16.15
CA VAL A 111 -6.53 2.80 -17.37
C VAL A 111 -7.24 1.55 -17.88
N LYS A 112 -7.41 0.56 -17.01
CA LYS A 112 -8.05 -0.72 -17.35
C LYS A 112 -8.40 -1.50 -16.07
N VAL A 113 -9.00 -2.67 -16.23
CA VAL A 113 -9.28 -3.63 -15.17
C VAL A 113 -8.07 -4.54 -14.97
N CYS A 114 -7.75 -4.87 -13.69
CA CYS A 114 -6.69 -5.82 -13.37
C CYS A 114 -7.03 -7.24 -13.82
N ALA A 115 -6.01 -8.01 -14.17
CA ALA A 115 -6.15 -9.47 -14.21
C ALA A 115 -6.43 -10.00 -12.78
N PRO A 116 -7.19 -11.12 -12.64
CA PRO A 116 -7.45 -11.71 -11.33
C PRO A 116 -6.15 -12.02 -10.57
N GLY A 117 -6.05 -11.55 -9.32
CA GLY A 117 -4.89 -11.78 -8.45
C GLY A 117 -3.63 -10.96 -8.79
N GLN A 118 -3.69 -10.08 -9.78
CA GLN A 118 -2.51 -9.34 -10.24
C GLN A 118 -1.89 -8.47 -9.15
N ALA A 119 -2.70 -7.76 -8.37
CA ALA A 119 -2.21 -6.89 -7.30
C ALA A 119 -1.63 -7.69 -6.13
N GLU A 120 -2.27 -8.80 -5.75
CA GLU A 120 -1.92 -9.61 -4.58
C GLU A 120 -0.62 -10.39 -4.72
N GLU A 121 -0.12 -10.59 -5.93
CA GLU A 121 1.16 -11.29 -6.17
C GLU A 121 2.33 -10.64 -5.42
N PHE A 122 2.33 -9.33 -5.27
CA PHE A 122 3.37 -8.63 -4.52
C PHE A 122 3.36 -8.99 -3.03
N ALA A 123 2.20 -9.06 -2.41
CA ALA A 123 2.10 -9.45 -1.00
C ALA A 123 2.60 -10.87 -0.76
N LYS A 124 2.26 -11.80 -1.63
CA LYS A 124 2.77 -13.19 -1.58
C LYS A 124 4.27 -13.24 -1.71
N HIS A 125 4.81 -12.46 -2.62
CA HIS A 125 6.25 -12.39 -2.88
C HIS A 125 7.01 -11.89 -1.65
N TYR A 126 6.56 -10.81 -1.02
CA TYR A 126 7.18 -10.27 0.19
C TYR A 126 7.04 -11.20 1.40
N SER A 127 5.91 -11.89 1.56
CA SER A 127 5.76 -12.93 2.59
C SER A 127 6.74 -14.08 2.39
N GLY A 128 7.03 -14.45 1.15
CA GLY A 128 8.06 -15.42 0.79
C GLY A 128 9.45 -14.93 1.18
N TYR A 129 9.80 -13.71 0.86
CA TYR A 129 11.11 -13.12 1.20
C TYR A 129 11.39 -13.16 2.69
N ILE A 130 10.43 -12.84 3.54
CA ILE A 130 10.61 -12.92 4.99
C ILE A 130 11.00 -14.33 5.39
N LYS A 131 10.26 -15.33 4.95
CA LYS A 131 10.46 -16.74 5.31
C LYS A 131 11.76 -17.29 4.74
N ASP A 132 12.04 -16.98 3.49
CA ASP A 132 13.16 -17.60 2.77
C ASP A 132 14.51 -16.93 3.01
N TRP A 133 14.51 -15.65 3.32
CA TRP A 133 15.75 -14.87 3.41
C TRP A 133 16.07 -14.35 4.82
N TYR A 134 15.06 -14.00 5.61
CA TYR A 134 15.29 -13.30 6.89
C TYR A 134 15.00 -14.14 8.13
N LEU A 135 14.10 -15.12 8.07
CA LEU A 135 13.75 -15.96 9.21
C LEU A 135 14.45 -17.34 9.21
N LYS A 136 15.32 -17.62 8.28
CA LYS A 136 16.14 -18.84 8.31
C LYS A 136 17.20 -18.71 9.40
N GLU A 137 17.20 -19.64 10.36
CA GLU A 137 18.09 -19.61 11.52
C GLU A 137 19.57 -19.85 11.18
N ASP A 138 19.90 -20.41 10.04
CA ASP A 138 21.26 -20.83 9.66
C ASP A 138 21.81 -20.06 8.45
N LYS A 139 21.89 -18.77 8.57
CA LYS A 139 22.61 -17.98 7.56
C LYS A 139 23.97 -17.56 8.04
#